data_f5a03db747df0b3cd40aa32e2aba3254
#
_entry.id   f5a03db747df0b3cd40aa32e2aba3254
#
_cell.length_a   1.000
_cell.length_b   1.000
_cell.length_c   1.000
_cell.angle_alpha   90.00
_cell.angle_beta   90.00
_cell.angle_gamma   90.00
#
_symmetry.space_group_name_H-M   'P 1'
#
loop_
_entity.id
_entity.type
_entity.pdbx_description
1 polymer ?
#
loop_
_entity_poly.entity_id
_entity_poly.type
_entity_poly.pdbx_seq_one_letter_code
_entity_poly.pdbx_strand_id
1 'polypeptide(L)'
;MTDETTAEGHLGGEGPRGWRAAATAALYGPDGFYRRPEGPAGHFRTSVHASPLFARAVARLLCRVDTALGRPAVLDFVDMGAGRGELATGVLAALPADVARRTRVHAVEIAGRPAGLDERIVWRSGLPERVTGLLFANEWLDNVPVDVVEVDPAGVPRLVLVGPDGAERLGEPVTGAPADWLARWWPLPAEEGLRAEVGLPRDRAWASAVGRVTRGLAVAVDYAHTVDTRPPFGTLTGFREGRETAPVPDGSCDITAHVALDACAAAPTAGRASSGPPGTEPGAPPRTARTPLRAPSDTAHALPRESHTPYEPHAPYEPARELSGARILTQRAALHALDITGARPPLALASTDPAAYVRALASAGEAAELTAPGGLGDFGWLLQPVGVPDPLA
;
A
#
# COMPACT_ATOMS: atom_id res chain seq x y z
N MET A 1 0.40 -53.80 32.34
CA MET A 1 0.56 -53.74 30.88
C MET A 1 -0.37 -52.62 30.40
N THR A 2 0.13 -51.43 30.41
CA THR A 2 -0.56 -50.20 29.99
C THR A 2 0.22 -49.65 28.83
N ASP A 3 -0.42 -49.61 27.69
CA ASP A 3 0.11 -49.17 26.41
C ASP A 3 -0.02 -47.65 26.34
N GLU A 4 1.09 -46.94 26.48
CA GLU A 4 1.18 -45.47 26.24
C GLU A 4 1.44 -45.25 24.75
N THR A 5 0.39 -44.97 24.00
CA THR A 5 0.51 -44.49 22.62
C THR A 5 0.71 -42.99 22.66
N THR A 6 1.95 -42.56 22.55
CA THR A 6 2.37 -41.19 22.40
C THR A 6 1.91 -40.70 21.03
N ALA A 7 0.96 -39.79 20.99
CA ALA A 7 0.61 -39.04 19.80
C ALA A 7 1.68 -37.93 19.58
N GLU A 8 2.70 -38.24 18.81
CA GLU A 8 3.61 -37.21 18.25
C GLU A 8 2.88 -36.43 17.17
N GLY A 9 2.33 -35.27 17.58
CA GLY A 9 1.88 -34.24 16.65
C GLY A 9 3.07 -33.67 15.90
N HIS A 10 3.15 -33.96 14.62
CA HIS A 10 4.11 -33.40 13.69
C HIS A 10 3.81 -31.89 13.51
N LEU A 11 4.37 -31.05 14.38
CA LEU A 11 4.60 -29.64 14.08
C LEU A 11 5.85 -29.61 13.19
N GLY A 12 5.67 -29.63 11.89
CA GLY A 12 6.72 -29.37 10.91
C GLY A 12 7.22 -27.96 11.12
N GLY A 13 8.27 -27.77 11.92
CA GLY A 13 8.92 -26.50 12.18
C GLY A 13 9.58 -26.01 10.89
N GLU A 14 8.95 -25.08 10.18
CA GLU A 14 9.62 -24.33 9.14
C GLU A 14 10.79 -23.57 9.76
N GLY A 15 12.01 -23.75 9.23
CA GLY A 15 13.21 -23.06 9.71
C GLY A 15 13.09 -21.54 9.54
N PRO A 16 14.01 -20.75 10.16
CA PRO A 16 14.02 -19.28 10.01
C PRO A 16 14.06 -18.85 8.57
N ARG A 17 13.24 -17.86 8.20
CA ARG A 17 13.09 -17.32 6.84
C ARG A 17 13.21 -15.78 6.85
N GLY A 18 13.45 -15.15 5.68
CA GLY A 18 13.50 -13.70 5.58
C GLY A 18 12.19 -13.06 6.03
N TRP A 19 12.28 -11.84 6.55
CA TRP A 19 11.12 -11.11 7.10
C TRP A 19 9.98 -10.96 6.11
N ARG A 20 10.27 -10.71 4.83
CA ARG A 20 9.22 -10.60 3.81
C ARG A 20 8.37 -11.87 3.73
N ALA A 21 9.00 -13.04 3.68
CA ALA A 21 8.28 -14.31 3.59
C ALA A 21 7.50 -14.61 4.90
N ALA A 22 8.12 -14.32 6.05
CA ALA A 22 7.53 -14.51 7.36
C ALA A 22 6.30 -13.61 7.57
N ALA A 23 6.43 -12.31 7.33
CA ALA A 23 5.35 -11.33 7.43
C ALA A 23 4.23 -11.61 6.41
N THR A 24 4.56 -12.01 5.17
CA THR A 24 3.54 -12.39 4.18
C THR A 24 2.66 -13.53 4.70
N ALA A 25 3.24 -14.57 5.29
CA ALA A 25 2.47 -15.67 5.85
C ALA A 25 1.66 -15.26 7.09
N ALA A 26 2.26 -14.45 7.98
CA ALA A 26 1.61 -13.99 9.21
C ALA A 26 0.46 -13.01 8.96
N LEU A 27 0.56 -12.15 7.96
CA LEU A 27 -0.45 -11.14 7.65
C LEU A 27 -1.54 -11.67 6.70
N TYR A 28 -1.15 -12.42 5.66
CA TYR A 28 -2.01 -12.76 4.52
C TYR A 28 -2.26 -14.25 4.33
N GLY A 29 -1.62 -15.12 5.12
CA GLY A 29 -1.86 -16.56 5.10
C GLY A 29 -3.32 -16.94 5.41
N PRO A 30 -3.69 -18.23 5.34
CA PRO A 30 -5.06 -18.68 5.61
C PRO A 30 -5.60 -18.21 6.97
N ASP A 31 -4.75 -18.23 8.01
CA ASP A 31 -5.06 -17.78 9.38
C ASP A 31 -4.41 -16.42 9.70
N GLY A 32 -4.05 -15.66 8.65
CA GLY A 32 -3.31 -14.42 8.76
C GLY A 32 -4.10 -13.29 9.42
N PHE A 33 -3.36 -12.34 9.98
CA PHE A 33 -3.89 -11.20 10.75
C PHE A 33 -5.02 -10.46 10.03
N TYR A 34 -4.86 -10.12 8.74
CA TYR A 34 -5.88 -9.40 7.96
C TYR A 34 -7.09 -10.23 7.54
N ARG A 35 -7.08 -11.56 7.76
CA ARG A 35 -8.24 -12.43 7.49
C ARG A 35 -9.10 -12.68 8.71
N ARG A 36 -8.71 -12.17 9.88
CA ARG A 36 -9.47 -12.32 11.12
C ARG A 36 -10.72 -11.44 11.11
N PRO A 37 -11.82 -11.87 11.79
CA PRO A 37 -13.08 -11.12 11.83
C PRO A 37 -12.96 -9.73 12.41
N GLU A 38 -12.03 -9.51 13.35
CA GLU A 38 -11.79 -8.22 14.01
C GLU A 38 -11.23 -7.18 13.02
N GLY A 39 -10.41 -7.63 12.08
CA GLY A 39 -9.77 -6.79 11.08
C GLY A 39 -8.87 -5.69 11.66
N PRO A 40 -8.23 -4.86 10.82
CA PRO A 40 -7.31 -3.80 11.27
C PRO A 40 -7.96 -2.74 12.16
N ALA A 41 -9.25 -2.44 11.95
CA ALA A 41 -10.00 -1.40 12.66
C ALA A 41 -10.08 -1.62 14.19
N GLY A 42 -9.90 -2.88 14.67
CA GLY A 42 -9.81 -3.19 16.10
C GLY A 42 -8.45 -2.88 16.72
N HIS A 43 -7.42 -2.62 15.90
CA HIS A 43 -6.03 -2.53 16.34
C HIS A 43 -5.39 -1.17 16.09
N PHE A 44 -5.92 -0.34 15.16
CA PHE A 44 -5.32 0.93 14.78
C PHE A 44 -6.33 2.06 14.67
N ARG A 45 -5.87 3.27 15.01
CA ARG A 45 -6.58 4.51 14.71
C ARG A 45 -5.89 5.21 13.54
N THR A 46 -6.30 4.87 12.33
CA THR A 46 -5.80 5.50 11.10
C THR A 46 -6.38 6.90 10.90
N SER A 47 -5.83 7.67 9.96
CA SER A 47 -6.35 9.00 9.59
C SER A 47 -7.85 8.97 9.25
N VAL A 48 -8.32 7.87 8.63
CA VAL A 48 -9.73 7.66 8.26
C VAL A 48 -10.63 7.55 9.49
N HIS A 49 -10.13 6.89 10.56
CA HIS A 49 -10.88 6.70 11.81
C HIS A 49 -10.76 7.90 12.76
N ALA A 50 -9.72 8.73 12.60
CA ALA A 50 -9.50 9.87 13.46
C ALA A 50 -10.58 10.95 13.29
N SER A 51 -10.99 11.22 12.03
CA SER A 51 -12.02 12.23 11.75
C SER A 51 -12.63 12.09 10.36
N PRO A 52 -13.94 12.38 10.20
CA PRO A 52 -14.59 12.48 8.89
C PRO A 52 -14.02 13.62 8.02
N LEU A 53 -13.23 14.53 8.60
CA LEU A 53 -12.55 15.59 7.86
C LEU A 53 -11.53 15.03 6.88
N PHE A 54 -10.90 13.87 7.16
CA PHE A 54 -9.98 13.22 6.25
C PHE A 54 -10.69 12.81 4.94
N ALA A 55 -11.81 12.10 5.05
CA ALA A 55 -12.63 11.73 3.88
C ALA A 55 -13.14 12.96 3.11
N ARG A 56 -13.48 14.06 3.81
CA ARG A 56 -13.86 15.34 3.18
C ARG A 56 -12.70 15.98 2.42
N ALA A 57 -11.46 15.88 2.94
CA ALA A 57 -10.27 16.35 2.24
C ALA A 57 -10.04 15.55 0.95
N VAL A 58 -10.15 14.21 1.03
CA VAL A 58 -10.02 13.34 -0.15
C VAL A 58 -11.12 13.61 -1.18
N ALA A 59 -12.36 13.86 -0.74
CA ALA A 59 -13.45 14.27 -1.64
C ALA A 59 -13.15 15.61 -2.34
N ARG A 60 -12.57 16.60 -1.64
CA ARG A 60 -12.11 17.86 -2.26
C ARG A 60 -10.99 17.62 -3.26
N LEU A 61 -10.04 16.75 -2.93
CA LEU A 61 -8.97 16.37 -3.85
C LEU A 61 -9.55 15.73 -5.12
N LEU A 62 -10.53 14.83 -4.99
CA LEU A 62 -11.22 14.22 -6.14
C LEU A 62 -11.93 15.27 -7.00
N CYS A 63 -12.56 16.29 -6.39
CA CYS A 63 -13.16 17.41 -7.14
C CYS A 63 -12.11 18.25 -7.90
N ARG A 64 -10.91 18.43 -7.33
CA ARG A 64 -9.80 19.10 -8.04
C ARG A 64 -9.30 18.25 -9.20
N VAL A 65 -9.17 16.95 -9.01
CA VAL A 65 -8.84 15.99 -10.10
C VAL A 65 -9.92 16.02 -11.20
N ASP A 66 -11.20 16.01 -10.83
CA ASP A 66 -12.32 16.14 -11.78
C ASP A 66 -12.18 17.41 -12.65
N THR A 67 -11.85 18.53 -12.01
CA THR A 67 -11.61 19.81 -12.72
C THR A 67 -10.40 19.72 -13.64
N ALA A 68 -9.28 19.17 -13.18
CA ALA A 68 -8.07 18.99 -13.98
C ALA A 68 -8.27 18.04 -15.16
N LEU A 69 -9.19 17.09 -15.05
CA LEU A 69 -9.59 16.19 -16.14
C LEU A 69 -10.59 16.81 -17.13
N GLY A 70 -11.12 18.01 -16.85
CA GLY A 70 -12.15 18.67 -17.66
C GLY A 70 -13.55 18.11 -17.41
N ARG A 71 -13.85 17.61 -16.22
CA ARG A 71 -15.15 17.08 -15.78
C ARG A 71 -15.67 15.96 -16.68
N PRO A 72 -14.99 14.80 -16.72
CA PRO A 72 -15.37 13.70 -17.58
C PRO A 72 -16.77 13.17 -17.22
N ALA A 73 -17.45 12.51 -18.18
CA ALA A 73 -18.75 11.90 -17.94
C ALA A 73 -18.71 10.78 -16.89
N VAL A 74 -17.57 10.14 -16.72
CA VAL A 74 -17.31 9.13 -15.69
C VAL A 74 -15.99 9.46 -15.00
N LEU A 75 -16.01 9.50 -13.68
CA LEU A 75 -14.86 9.76 -12.82
C LEU A 75 -14.64 8.53 -11.93
N ASP A 76 -13.42 8.03 -11.85
CA ASP A 76 -13.11 6.91 -10.96
C ASP A 76 -12.52 7.43 -9.64
N PHE A 77 -13.00 6.87 -8.53
CA PHE A 77 -12.34 6.92 -7.23
C PHE A 77 -12.00 5.49 -6.82
N VAL A 78 -10.73 5.21 -6.60
CA VAL A 78 -10.23 3.90 -6.16
C VAL A 78 -9.62 4.06 -4.78
N ASP A 79 -10.21 3.37 -3.80
CA ASP A 79 -9.73 3.24 -2.42
C ASP A 79 -8.95 1.92 -2.32
N MET A 80 -7.62 2.01 -2.18
CA MET A 80 -6.72 0.87 -2.17
C MET A 80 -6.36 0.47 -0.73
N GLY A 81 -6.60 -0.78 -0.35
CA GLY A 81 -6.56 -1.21 1.06
C GLY A 81 -7.76 -0.66 1.81
N ALA A 82 -8.97 -0.85 1.27
CA ALA A 82 -10.17 -0.14 1.69
C ALA A 82 -10.68 -0.51 3.10
N GLY A 83 -10.09 -1.50 3.77
CA GLY A 83 -10.51 -1.95 5.09
C GLY A 83 -11.97 -2.39 5.14
N ARG A 84 -12.83 -1.63 5.79
CA ARG A 84 -14.30 -1.84 5.76
C ARG A 84 -15.04 -0.87 4.85
N GLY A 85 -14.31 -0.07 4.06
CA GLY A 85 -14.86 0.92 3.13
C GLY A 85 -15.22 2.25 3.77
N GLU A 86 -14.61 2.57 4.92
CA GLU A 86 -14.86 3.81 5.66
C GLU A 86 -14.49 5.04 4.82
N LEU A 87 -13.31 5.03 4.19
CA LEU A 87 -12.89 6.14 3.34
C LEU A 87 -13.80 6.27 2.12
N ALA A 88 -14.05 5.16 1.41
CA ALA A 88 -14.93 5.14 0.25
C ALA A 88 -16.34 5.69 0.59
N THR A 89 -16.90 5.28 1.73
CA THR A 89 -18.20 5.76 2.24
C THR A 89 -18.15 7.25 2.56
N GLY A 90 -17.13 7.68 3.31
CA GLY A 90 -16.98 9.08 3.71
C GLY A 90 -16.78 10.03 2.52
N VAL A 91 -15.96 9.62 1.54
CA VAL A 91 -15.74 10.38 0.30
C VAL A 91 -17.06 10.51 -0.48
N LEU A 92 -17.77 9.40 -0.70
CA LEU A 92 -19.03 9.40 -1.43
C LEU A 92 -20.09 10.30 -0.77
N ALA A 93 -20.16 10.32 0.56
CA ALA A 93 -21.05 11.17 1.32
C ALA A 93 -20.67 12.67 1.27
N ALA A 94 -19.37 12.98 1.10
CA ALA A 94 -18.85 14.35 1.07
C ALA A 94 -18.85 15.00 -0.32
N LEU A 95 -19.03 14.21 -1.39
CA LEU A 95 -19.01 14.71 -2.77
C LEU A 95 -20.25 15.59 -3.06
N PRO A 96 -20.08 16.69 -3.85
CA PRO A 96 -21.22 17.40 -4.47
C PRO A 96 -22.06 16.43 -5.31
N ALA A 97 -23.38 16.63 -5.31
CA ALA A 97 -24.31 15.70 -5.94
C ALA A 97 -24.08 15.47 -7.45
N ASP A 98 -23.60 16.49 -8.17
CA ASP A 98 -23.28 16.39 -9.59
C ASP A 98 -22.01 15.55 -9.83
N VAL A 99 -20.98 15.66 -8.96
CA VAL A 99 -19.78 14.84 -9.00
C VAL A 99 -20.11 13.41 -8.58
N ALA A 100 -20.84 13.23 -7.47
CA ALA A 100 -21.21 11.92 -6.94
C ALA A 100 -21.96 11.06 -7.98
N ARG A 101 -22.84 11.67 -8.80
CA ARG A 101 -23.58 10.94 -9.87
C ARG A 101 -22.68 10.41 -10.98
N ARG A 102 -21.51 11.00 -11.20
CA ARG A 102 -20.54 10.60 -12.25
C ARG A 102 -19.41 9.74 -11.70
N THR A 103 -19.29 9.64 -10.36
CA THR A 103 -18.18 8.94 -9.73
C THR A 103 -18.50 7.45 -9.59
N ARG A 104 -17.59 6.61 -10.11
CA ARG A 104 -17.54 5.18 -9.84
C ARG A 104 -16.58 4.95 -8.67
N VAL A 105 -17.08 4.45 -7.56
CA VAL A 105 -16.29 4.19 -6.36
C VAL A 105 -15.90 2.71 -6.33
N HIS A 106 -14.60 2.44 -6.31
CA HIS A 106 -14.01 1.11 -6.22
C HIS A 106 -13.28 0.98 -4.89
N ALA A 107 -13.71 0.06 -4.05
CA ALA A 107 -12.99 -0.35 -2.85
C ALA A 107 -12.21 -1.63 -3.16
N VAL A 108 -10.87 -1.57 -3.07
CA VAL A 108 -9.98 -2.69 -3.35
C VAL A 108 -9.47 -3.25 -2.04
N GLU A 109 -9.89 -4.49 -1.71
CA GLU A 109 -9.58 -5.12 -0.43
C GLU A 109 -9.56 -6.66 -0.58
N ILE A 110 -8.66 -7.33 0.12
CA ILE A 110 -8.55 -8.79 0.12
C ILE A 110 -9.63 -9.46 0.97
N ALA A 111 -10.10 -8.75 2.01
CA ALA A 111 -11.21 -9.21 2.84
C ALA A 111 -12.54 -9.14 2.10
N GLY A 112 -13.52 -9.90 2.57
CA GLY A 112 -14.87 -9.92 2.00
C GLY A 112 -15.60 -8.58 2.17
N ARG A 113 -16.53 -8.27 1.24
CA ARG A 113 -17.36 -7.06 1.31
C ARG A 113 -18.13 -7.01 2.63
N PRO A 114 -18.06 -5.92 3.40
CA PRO A 114 -18.84 -5.75 4.63
C PRO A 114 -20.35 -5.70 4.35
N ALA A 115 -21.14 -6.21 5.30
CA ALA A 115 -22.59 -6.05 5.27
C ALA A 115 -22.98 -4.56 5.44
N GLY A 116 -24.02 -4.12 4.73
CA GLY A 116 -24.56 -2.76 4.84
C GLY A 116 -23.75 -1.67 4.14
N LEU A 117 -22.67 -2.01 3.43
CA LEU A 117 -21.93 -1.05 2.61
C LEU A 117 -22.81 -0.55 1.45
N ASP A 118 -22.74 0.76 1.15
CA ASP A 118 -23.50 1.40 0.06
C ASP A 118 -23.30 0.65 -1.27
N GLU A 119 -24.38 0.31 -1.97
CA GLU A 119 -24.37 -0.47 -3.21
C GLU A 119 -23.61 0.20 -4.35
N ARG A 120 -23.45 1.53 -4.31
CA ARG A 120 -22.65 2.30 -5.27
C ARG A 120 -21.15 2.04 -5.15
N ILE A 121 -20.70 1.47 -4.02
CA ILE A 121 -19.28 1.10 -3.81
C ILE A 121 -19.06 -0.30 -4.39
N VAL A 122 -18.28 -0.37 -5.45
CA VAL A 122 -17.90 -1.63 -6.11
C VAL A 122 -16.73 -2.25 -5.35
N TRP A 123 -16.99 -3.37 -4.65
CA TRP A 123 -15.97 -4.10 -3.90
C TRP A 123 -15.17 -5.01 -4.83
N ARG A 124 -13.83 -4.99 -4.71
CA ARG A 124 -12.92 -5.75 -5.58
C ARG A 124 -11.77 -6.36 -4.77
N SER A 125 -11.30 -7.54 -5.18
CA SER A 125 -10.05 -8.15 -4.67
C SER A 125 -8.80 -7.66 -5.41
N GLY A 126 -8.94 -6.86 -6.47
CA GLY A 126 -7.82 -6.32 -7.24
C GLY A 126 -8.18 -5.03 -7.96
N LEU A 127 -7.16 -4.29 -8.36
CA LEU A 127 -7.29 -3.00 -9.03
C LEU A 127 -8.10 -3.10 -10.32
N PRO A 128 -8.88 -2.06 -10.67
CA PRO A 128 -9.45 -1.91 -12.01
C PRO A 128 -8.36 -1.91 -13.07
N GLU A 129 -8.67 -2.39 -14.28
CA GLU A 129 -7.70 -2.38 -15.38
C GLU A 129 -7.27 -0.97 -15.77
N ARG A 130 -8.18 -0.01 -15.68
CA ARG A 130 -7.97 1.40 -16.06
C ARG A 130 -8.69 2.31 -15.09
N VAL A 131 -8.03 3.39 -14.70
CA VAL A 131 -8.56 4.42 -13.80
C VAL A 131 -8.44 5.77 -14.49
N THR A 132 -9.55 6.51 -14.57
CA THR A 132 -9.56 7.93 -14.96
C THR A 132 -10.15 8.72 -13.80
N GLY A 133 -9.27 9.29 -12.95
CA GLY A 133 -9.70 9.94 -11.72
C GLY A 133 -8.64 9.89 -10.63
N LEU A 134 -9.03 9.49 -9.41
CA LEU A 134 -8.17 9.41 -8.23
C LEU A 134 -8.02 7.97 -7.77
N LEU A 135 -6.78 7.49 -7.70
CA LEU A 135 -6.38 6.30 -6.95
C LEU A 135 -5.78 6.78 -5.62
N PHE A 136 -6.32 6.31 -4.52
CA PHE A 136 -5.90 6.72 -3.18
C PHE A 136 -5.59 5.49 -2.34
N ALA A 137 -4.39 5.41 -1.79
CA ALA A 137 -3.93 4.35 -0.90
C ALA A 137 -3.54 4.97 0.43
N ASN A 138 -4.32 4.70 1.48
CA ASN A 138 -4.04 5.18 2.83
C ASN A 138 -3.57 4.04 3.70
N GLU A 139 -2.34 4.15 4.23
CA GLU A 139 -1.76 3.14 5.10
C GLU A 139 -1.86 1.74 4.44
N TRP A 140 -1.35 1.66 3.20
CA TRP A 140 -1.36 0.44 2.41
C TRP A 140 0.05 -0.06 2.08
N LEU A 141 1.00 0.85 1.77
CA LEU A 141 2.36 0.45 1.40
C LEU A 141 3.15 -0.06 2.60
N ASP A 142 2.90 0.46 3.79
CA ASP A 142 3.50 -0.01 5.05
C ASP A 142 3.17 -1.48 5.31
N ASN A 143 2.01 -1.95 4.85
CA ASN A 143 1.54 -3.33 4.94
C ASN A 143 2.05 -4.26 3.83
N VAL A 144 2.78 -3.74 2.83
CA VAL A 144 3.48 -4.59 1.85
C VAL A 144 4.76 -5.12 2.48
N PRO A 145 4.88 -6.45 2.71
CA PRO A 145 6.00 -7.04 3.42
C PRO A 145 7.33 -6.82 2.73
N VAL A 146 8.36 -6.55 3.51
CA VAL A 146 9.73 -6.28 3.05
C VAL A 146 10.74 -7.18 3.76
N ASP A 147 11.89 -7.39 3.14
CA ASP A 147 13.03 -8.01 3.80
C ASP A 147 13.80 -6.96 4.61
N VAL A 148 14.33 -7.38 5.75
CA VAL A 148 15.19 -6.58 6.62
C VAL A 148 16.63 -6.99 6.42
N VAL A 149 17.52 -6.01 6.41
CA VAL A 149 18.96 -6.18 6.30
C VAL A 149 19.63 -5.54 7.50
N GLU A 150 20.68 -6.19 8.01
CA GLU A 150 21.51 -5.68 9.10
C GLU A 150 22.98 -5.84 8.76
N VAL A 151 23.80 -4.87 9.15
CA VAL A 151 25.25 -4.89 8.96
C VAL A 151 25.89 -5.75 10.05
N ASP A 152 26.65 -6.78 9.64
CA ASP A 152 27.35 -7.68 10.55
C ASP A 152 28.63 -7.04 11.16
N PRO A 153 29.28 -7.69 12.16
CA PRO A 153 30.54 -7.18 12.76
C PRO A 153 31.69 -6.98 11.77
N ALA A 154 31.62 -7.60 10.58
CA ALA A 154 32.62 -7.41 9.51
C ALA A 154 32.25 -6.25 8.57
N GLY A 155 31.16 -5.51 8.82
CA GLY A 155 30.67 -4.43 7.98
C GLY A 155 29.92 -4.87 6.74
N VAL A 156 29.45 -6.14 6.69
CA VAL A 156 28.76 -6.70 5.53
C VAL A 156 27.25 -6.70 5.77
N PRO A 157 26.43 -6.08 4.89
CA PRO A 157 24.98 -6.15 4.98
C PRO A 157 24.48 -7.58 4.72
N ARG A 158 23.73 -8.14 5.68
CA ARG A 158 23.16 -9.49 5.63
C ARG A 158 21.65 -9.46 5.77
N LEU A 159 21.00 -10.43 5.12
CA LEU A 159 19.57 -10.65 5.29
C LEU A 159 19.28 -11.07 6.73
N VAL A 160 18.29 -10.46 7.36
CA VAL A 160 17.80 -10.88 8.69
C VAL A 160 16.77 -12.00 8.49
N LEU A 161 17.04 -13.14 9.11
CA LEU A 161 16.14 -14.29 9.16
C LEU A 161 15.42 -14.31 10.50
N VAL A 162 14.12 -14.63 10.49
CA VAL A 162 13.29 -14.66 11.70
C VAL A 162 12.64 -16.03 11.86
N GLY A 163 12.63 -16.53 13.10
CA GLY A 163 11.92 -17.72 13.52
C GLY A 163 10.43 -17.44 13.81
N PRO A 164 9.61 -18.48 13.96
CA PRO A 164 8.19 -18.33 14.28
C PRO A 164 7.93 -17.66 15.64
N ASP A 165 8.91 -17.65 16.52
CA ASP A 165 8.92 -17.00 17.83
C ASP A 165 9.41 -15.54 17.81
N GLY A 166 9.75 -15.01 16.62
CA GLY A 166 10.33 -13.69 16.47
C GLY A 166 11.84 -13.61 16.71
N ALA A 167 12.51 -14.73 17.03
CA ALA A 167 13.97 -14.73 17.20
C ALA A 167 14.67 -14.51 15.86
N GLU A 168 15.54 -13.52 15.83
CA GLU A 168 16.29 -13.12 14.62
C GLU A 168 17.70 -13.70 14.57
N ARG A 169 18.22 -13.90 13.37
CA ARG A 169 19.64 -14.19 13.13
C ARG A 169 20.06 -13.67 11.76
N LEU A 170 21.35 -13.38 11.60
CA LEU A 170 21.91 -12.99 10.31
C LEU A 170 22.00 -14.19 9.37
N GLY A 171 21.61 -13.98 8.13
CA GLY A 171 21.67 -14.92 7.03
C GLY A 171 22.81 -14.61 6.06
N GLU A 172 22.59 -14.90 4.78
CA GLU A 172 23.57 -14.66 3.72
C GLU A 172 23.76 -13.16 3.47
N PRO A 173 24.93 -12.75 2.93
CA PRO A 173 25.12 -11.40 2.42
C PRO A 173 24.10 -11.01 1.40
N VAL A 174 23.64 -9.76 1.43
CA VAL A 174 22.66 -9.25 0.47
C VAL A 174 23.34 -9.03 -0.89
N THR A 175 22.73 -9.54 -1.96
CA THR A 175 23.25 -9.45 -3.32
C THR A 175 22.16 -9.15 -4.33
N GLY A 176 22.51 -8.78 -5.58
CA GLY A 176 21.58 -8.54 -6.67
C GLY A 176 20.65 -7.35 -6.42
N ALA A 177 19.42 -7.43 -6.92
CA ALA A 177 18.45 -6.30 -6.87
C ALA A 177 18.21 -5.70 -5.46
N PRO A 178 18.16 -6.47 -4.36
CA PRO A 178 18.12 -5.90 -3.01
C PRO A 178 19.35 -5.07 -2.67
N ALA A 179 20.57 -5.52 -3.01
CA ALA A 179 21.79 -4.77 -2.78
C ALA A 179 21.85 -3.49 -3.62
N ASP A 180 21.44 -3.56 -4.88
CA ASP A 180 21.35 -2.40 -5.78
C ASP A 180 20.34 -1.37 -5.25
N TRP A 181 19.21 -1.84 -4.72
CA TRP A 181 18.20 -0.99 -4.10
C TRP A 181 18.76 -0.28 -2.86
N LEU A 182 19.45 -1.00 -1.96
CA LEU A 182 20.09 -0.43 -0.76
C LEU A 182 21.11 0.62 -1.16
N ALA A 183 22.02 0.29 -2.07
CA ALA A 183 23.07 1.22 -2.53
C ALA A 183 22.49 2.54 -3.06
N ARG A 184 21.33 2.50 -3.67
CA ARG A 184 20.66 3.68 -4.25
C ARG A 184 19.83 4.46 -3.23
N TRP A 185 19.03 3.77 -2.42
CA TRP A 185 17.96 4.39 -1.65
C TRP A 185 18.21 4.41 -0.15
N TRP A 186 18.96 3.46 0.36
CA TRP A 186 19.26 3.36 1.79
C TRP A 186 20.66 2.80 2.02
N PRO A 187 21.70 3.55 1.59
CA PRO A 187 23.08 3.08 1.75
C PRO A 187 23.42 2.93 3.24
N LEU A 188 23.84 1.73 3.61
CA LEU A 188 24.29 1.42 4.97
C LEU A 188 25.80 1.58 5.06
N PRO A 189 26.32 2.45 5.94
CA PRO A 189 27.73 2.43 6.33
C PRO A 189 28.16 1.06 6.85
N ALA A 190 29.45 0.73 6.76
CA ALA A 190 29.99 -0.53 7.28
C ALA A 190 30.13 -0.48 8.83
N GLU A 191 29.03 -0.20 9.52
CA GLU A 191 28.91 -0.09 10.98
C GLU A 191 27.95 -1.16 11.48
N GLU A 192 28.41 -2.00 12.43
CA GLU A 192 27.63 -3.10 12.99
C GLU A 192 26.28 -2.63 13.56
N GLY A 193 25.23 -3.40 13.28
CA GLY A 193 23.88 -3.19 13.82
C GLY A 193 23.04 -2.16 13.06
N LEU A 194 23.57 -1.47 12.06
CA LEU A 194 22.73 -0.63 11.18
C LEU A 194 21.77 -1.49 10.38
N ARG A 195 20.52 -1.05 10.29
CA ARG A 195 19.43 -1.83 9.65
C ARG A 195 18.69 -1.02 8.59
N ALA A 196 18.13 -1.72 7.62
CA ALA A 196 17.26 -1.15 6.60
C ALA A 196 16.18 -2.15 6.17
N GLU A 197 15.01 -1.65 5.84
CA GLU A 197 13.97 -2.39 5.14
C GLU A 197 14.14 -2.22 3.62
N VAL A 198 14.25 -3.33 2.88
CA VAL A 198 14.40 -3.30 1.42
C VAL A 198 13.06 -3.01 0.75
N GLY A 199 12.80 -1.76 0.39
CA GLY A 199 11.51 -1.29 -0.12
C GLY A 199 11.11 -1.77 -1.52
N LEU A 200 11.93 -2.55 -2.20
CA LEU A 200 11.70 -2.99 -3.57
C LEU A 200 10.32 -3.64 -3.83
N PRO A 201 9.71 -4.43 -2.92
CA PRO A 201 8.34 -4.91 -3.09
C PRO A 201 7.30 -3.78 -3.09
N ARG A 202 7.50 -2.75 -2.26
CA ARG A 202 6.64 -1.56 -2.14
C ARG A 202 6.71 -0.70 -3.39
N ASP A 203 7.91 -0.49 -3.92
CA ASP A 203 8.14 0.20 -5.19
C ASP A 203 7.38 -0.46 -6.33
N ARG A 204 7.44 -1.80 -6.42
CA ARG A 204 6.72 -2.58 -7.43
C ARG A 204 5.20 -2.52 -7.24
N ALA A 205 4.72 -2.61 -6.00
CA ALA A 205 3.30 -2.49 -5.68
C ALA A 205 2.76 -1.12 -6.09
N TRP A 206 3.47 -0.05 -5.74
CA TRP A 206 3.11 1.32 -6.12
C TRP A 206 3.14 1.53 -7.64
N ALA A 207 4.22 1.11 -8.29
CA ALA A 207 4.35 1.19 -9.75
C ALA A 207 3.20 0.45 -10.48
N SER A 208 2.80 -0.72 -9.96
CA SER A 208 1.66 -1.47 -10.48
C SER A 208 0.34 -0.70 -10.33
N ALA A 209 0.13 -0.05 -9.18
CA ALA A 209 -1.06 0.76 -8.91
C ALA A 209 -1.11 2.00 -9.82
N VAL A 210 -0.03 2.77 -9.91
CA VAL A 210 0.08 3.94 -10.79
C VAL A 210 -0.08 3.58 -12.25
N GLY A 211 0.44 2.40 -12.65
CA GLY A 211 0.28 1.87 -14.01
C GLY A 211 -1.17 1.66 -14.46
N ARG A 212 -2.12 1.56 -13.51
CA ARG A 212 -3.56 1.50 -13.81
C ARG A 212 -4.19 2.87 -14.05
N VAL A 213 -3.54 3.95 -13.60
CA VAL A 213 -4.06 5.32 -13.81
C VAL A 213 -3.78 5.75 -15.24
N THR A 214 -4.83 5.86 -16.04
CA THR A 214 -4.74 6.32 -17.43
C THR A 214 -4.58 7.84 -17.49
N ARG A 215 -5.39 8.57 -16.70
CA ARG A 215 -5.31 10.01 -16.49
C ARG A 215 -5.87 10.34 -15.10
N GLY A 216 -5.20 11.22 -14.38
CA GLY A 216 -5.65 11.67 -13.07
C GLY A 216 -4.51 11.73 -12.07
N LEU A 217 -4.76 11.29 -10.83
CA LEU A 217 -3.80 11.36 -9.73
C LEU A 217 -3.75 10.02 -9.01
N ALA A 218 -2.55 9.53 -8.69
CA ALA A 218 -2.34 8.51 -7.68
C ALA A 218 -1.77 9.15 -6.42
N VAL A 219 -2.28 8.75 -5.24
CA VAL A 219 -1.81 9.22 -3.93
C VAL A 219 -1.57 8.03 -3.03
N ALA A 220 -0.38 7.97 -2.39
CA ALA A 220 -0.12 7.10 -1.25
C ALA A 220 0.10 7.95 0.00
N VAL A 221 -0.50 7.53 1.11
CA VAL A 221 -0.36 8.18 2.43
C VAL A 221 0.12 7.13 3.40
N ASP A 222 1.31 7.33 3.97
CA ASP A 222 1.91 6.35 4.86
C ASP A 222 2.85 6.99 5.88
N TYR A 223 3.19 6.24 6.95
CA TYR A 223 4.39 6.50 7.74
C TYR A 223 5.60 6.47 6.82
N ALA A 224 6.36 7.54 6.76
CA ALA A 224 7.33 7.69 5.70
C ALA A 224 8.66 8.27 6.14
N HIS A 225 9.67 7.94 5.35
CA HIS A 225 10.96 8.61 5.37
C HIS A 225 11.49 8.80 3.94
N THR A 226 12.44 9.69 3.79
CA THR A 226 13.17 9.95 2.53
C THR A 226 14.66 9.76 2.75
N VAL A 227 15.47 9.87 1.71
CA VAL A 227 16.92 9.72 1.78
C VAL A 227 17.56 10.59 2.87
N ASP A 228 17.00 11.77 3.15
CA ASP A 228 17.50 12.70 4.16
C ASP A 228 17.10 12.33 5.61
N THR A 229 16.19 11.39 5.78
CA THR A 229 15.59 11.01 7.07
C THR A 229 15.56 9.51 7.31
N ARG A 230 16.43 8.73 6.66
CA ARG A 230 16.52 7.27 6.86
C ARG A 230 16.85 6.95 8.31
N PRO A 231 16.02 6.13 8.99
CA PRO A 231 16.32 5.70 10.34
C PRO A 231 17.50 4.72 10.35
N PRO A 232 18.47 4.87 11.27
CA PRO A 232 19.71 4.06 11.24
C PRO A 232 19.47 2.59 11.63
N PHE A 233 18.41 2.29 12.38
CA PHE A 233 18.12 0.95 12.91
C PHE A 233 16.85 0.33 12.32
N GLY A 234 16.38 0.84 11.19
CA GLY A 234 15.11 0.42 10.61
C GLY A 234 13.89 0.88 11.41
N THR A 235 12.71 0.41 11.00
CA THR A 235 11.42 0.81 11.57
C THR A 235 10.47 -0.37 11.74
N LEU A 236 10.91 -1.60 11.43
CA LEU A 236 10.06 -2.79 11.53
C LEU A 236 9.57 -2.97 12.97
N THR A 237 8.25 -3.00 13.14
CA THR A 237 7.61 -3.15 14.43
C THR A 237 6.33 -3.97 14.32
N GLY A 238 5.79 -4.40 15.47
CA GLY A 238 4.49 -5.04 15.56
C GLY A 238 3.48 -4.15 16.27
N PHE A 239 2.19 -4.37 15.99
CA PHE A 239 1.11 -3.74 16.76
C PHE A 239 0.07 -4.77 17.18
N ARG A 240 -0.34 -4.68 18.45
CA ARG A 240 -1.40 -5.50 19.04
C ARG A 240 -2.27 -4.62 19.93
N GLU A 241 -3.59 -4.63 19.72
CA GLU A 241 -4.56 -3.88 20.53
C GLU A 241 -4.20 -2.39 20.69
N GLY A 242 -3.73 -1.76 19.60
CA GLY A 242 -3.35 -0.35 19.60
C GLY A 242 -2.02 -0.02 20.30
N ARG A 243 -1.21 -1.02 20.62
CA ARG A 243 0.09 -0.84 21.29
C ARG A 243 1.20 -1.44 20.44
N GLU A 244 2.30 -0.71 20.38
CA GLU A 244 3.53 -1.21 19.78
C GLU A 244 4.07 -2.41 20.56
N THR A 245 4.59 -3.41 19.85
CA THR A 245 5.17 -4.64 20.39
C THR A 245 6.31 -5.12 19.49
N ALA A 246 7.12 -6.05 19.99
CA ALA A 246 8.06 -6.75 19.12
C ALA A 246 7.30 -7.49 18.01
N PRO A 247 7.75 -7.44 16.76
CA PRO A 247 7.11 -8.13 15.66
C PRO A 247 7.35 -9.65 15.80
N VAL A 248 6.27 -10.44 15.84
CA VAL A 248 6.31 -11.91 15.86
C VAL A 248 5.47 -12.42 14.68
N PRO A 249 6.06 -13.22 13.76
CA PRO A 249 5.38 -13.64 12.54
C PRO A 249 4.47 -14.86 12.75
N ASP A 250 3.66 -14.85 13.82
CA ASP A 250 2.70 -15.88 14.20
C ASP A 250 1.24 -15.52 13.88
N GLY A 251 1.03 -14.33 13.25
CA GLY A 251 -0.28 -13.78 12.95
C GLY A 251 -1.00 -13.17 14.15
N SER A 252 -0.39 -13.05 15.33
CA SER A 252 -1.01 -12.47 16.53
C SER A 252 -0.94 -10.95 16.61
N CYS A 253 -0.07 -10.33 15.80
CA CYS A 253 0.09 -8.88 15.69
C CYS A 253 0.14 -8.46 14.24
N ASP A 254 -0.14 -7.20 13.98
CA ASP A 254 0.25 -6.57 12.73
C ASP A 254 1.78 -6.41 12.69
N ILE A 255 2.34 -6.47 11.49
CA ILE A 255 3.79 -6.29 11.26
C ILE A 255 3.93 -5.25 10.17
N THR A 256 4.48 -4.11 10.53
CA THR A 256 4.60 -2.95 9.66
C THR A 256 6.00 -2.32 9.74
N ALA A 257 6.33 -1.48 8.76
CA ALA A 257 7.52 -0.65 8.73
C ALA A 257 7.26 0.61 7.91
N HIS A 258 7.96 1.70 8.22
CA HIS A 258 7.82 2.94 7.47
C HIS A 258 8.23 2.78 6.00
N VAL A 259 7.69 3.62 5.13
CA VAL A 259 7.83 3.54 3.68
C VAL A 259 8.87 4.54 3.16
N ALA A 260 9.79 4.07 2.33
CA ALA A 260 10.70 4.92 1.56
C ALA A 260 9.95 5.54 0.36
N LEU A 261 9.16 6.60 0.61
CA LEU A 261 8.28 7.18 -0.42
C LEU A 261 9.02 7.76 -1.61
N ASP A 262 10.25 8.22 -1.45
CA ASP A 262 11.12 8.69 -2.54
C ASP A 262 11.51 7.55 -3.49
N ALA A 263 11.76 6.35 -2.97
CA ALA A 263 12.01 5.16 -3.79
C ALA A 263 10.73 4.74 -4.55
N CYS A 264 9.57 4.73 -3.88
CA CYS A 264 8.28 4.47 -4.52
C CYS A 264 7.98 5.49 -5.63
N ALA A 265 8.25 6.80 -5.39
CA ALA A 265 8.04 7.86 -6.37
C ALA A 265 8.85 7.68 -7.65
N ALA A 266 10.06 7.11 -7.54
CA ALA A 266 10.97 6.87 -8.64
C ALA A 266 10.80 5.50 -9.32
N ALA A 267 9.89 4.65 -8.81
CA ALA A 267 9.70 3.31 -9.35
C ALA A 267 9.16 3.36 -10.79
N PRO A 268 9.73 2.56 -11.72
CA PRO A 268 9.27 2.54 -13.10
C PRO A 268 7.85 1.98 -13.19
N THR A 269 6.93 2.75 -13.78
CA THR A 269 5.60 2.24 -14.14
C THR A 269 5.71 1.34 -15.37
N ALA A 270 5.54 0.03 -15.18
CA ALA A 270 5.49 -0.90 -16.31
C ALA A 270 4.28 -0.54 -17.20
N GLY A 271 4.53 -0.14 -18.47
CA GLY A 271 3.47 -0.05 -19.47
C GLY A 271 3.20 1.27 -20.15
N ARG A 272 4.08 2.28 -20.11
CA ARG A 272 4.09 3.33 -21.12
C ARG A 272 5.09 3.02 -22.24
N ALA A 273 4.89 1.89 -22.95
CA ALA A 273 5.43 1.78 -24.29
C ALA A 273 4.80 2.91 -25.13
N SER A 274 5.62 3.86 -25.57
CA SER A 274 5.23 4.88 -26.54
C SER A 274 4.53 4.19 -27.71
N SER A 275 3.27 4.54 -27.96
CA SER A 275 2.60 4.26 -29.21
C SER A 275 3.32 5.09 -30.30
N GLY A 276 4.42 4.56 -30.82
CA GLY A 276 4.97 4.96 -32.09
C GLY A 276 4.00 4.51 -33.21
N PRO A 277 3.96 5.20 -34.34
CA PRO A 277 3.08 4.83 -35.45
C PRO A 277 3.35 3.41 -35.95
N PRO A 278 2.35 2.66 -36.43
CA PRO A 278 2.51 1.27 -36.86
C PRO A 278 3.50 1.20 -38.03
N GLY A 279 4.66 0.61 -37.74
CA GLY A 279 5.63 0.21 -38.78
C GLY A 279 5.09 -1.02 -39.50
N THR A 280 5.12 -0.97 -40.81
CA THR A 280 4.77 -2.04 -41.75
C THR A 280 5.51 -3.33 -41.46
N GLU A 281 4.78 -4.41 -41.16
CA GLU A 281 5.34 -5.75 -41.02
C GLU A 281 5.83 -6.32 -42.36
N PRO A 282 6.97 -7.02 -42.39
CA PRO A 282 7.32 -7.88 -43.52
C PRO A 282 6.68 -9.27 -43.36
N GLY A 283 6.08 -9.75 -44.44
CA GLY A 283 5.21 -10.93 -44.53
C GLY A 283 5.79 -12.26 -44.00
N ALA A 284 4.91 -13.02 -43.40
CA ALA A 284 5.14 -14.39 -42.92
C ALA A 284 5.02 -15.43 -44.04
N PRO A 285 5.82 -16.53 -44.02
CA PRO A 285 5.65 -17.63 -44.98
C PRO A 285 4.52 -18.60 -44.59
N PRO A 286 3.97 -19.39 -45.51
CA PRO A 286 2.72 -20.11 -45.34
C PRO A 286 2.85 -21.38 -44.49
N ARG A 287 1.82 -21.63 -43.66
CA ARG A 287 1.68 -22.82 -42.80
C ARG A 287 1.16 -24.01 -43.62
N THR A 288 1.85 -25.14 -43.55
CA THR A 288 1.33 -26.44 -44.01
C THR A 288 0.53 -27.13 -42.92
N ALA A 289 -0.65 -27.61 -43.33
CA ALA A 289 -1.59 -28.33 -42.48
C ALA A 289 -1.12 -29.75 -42.14
N ARG A 290 -1.39 -30.21 -40.92
CA ARG A 290 -1.45 -31.64 -40.57
C ARG A 290 -2.63 -31.91 -39.65
N THR A 291 -3.44 -32.88 -40.07
CA THR A 291 -4.69 -33.40 -39.51
C THR A 291 -4.45 -34.35 -38.31
N PRO A 292 -5.45 -34.61 -37.45
CA PRO A 292 -5.29 -35.09 -36.08
C PRO A 292 -5.36 -36.63 -35.94
N LEU A 293 -4.83 -37.14 -34.83
CA LEU A 293 -5.08 -38.52 -34.37
C LEU A 293 -5.73 -38.49 -32.96
N ARG A 294 -6.71 -39.36 -32.81
CA ARG A 294 -7.77 -39.52 -31.82
C ARG A 294 -7.24 -40.21 -30.54
N ALA A 295 -7.94 -39.87 -29.42
CA ALA A 295 -7.76 -40.35 -28.04
C ALA A 295 -7.86 -41.87 -27.85
N PRO A 296 -7.52 -42.37 -26.65
CA PRO A 296 -8.61 -42.75 -25.76
C PRO A 296 -8.48 -42.23 -24.29
N SER A 297 -9.65 -42.21 -23.70
CA SER A 297 -9.99 -41.85 -22.33
C SER A 297 -9.39 -42.79 -21.28
N ASP A 298 -8.95 -42.21 -20.12
CA ASP A 298 -9.17 -42.82 -18.82
C ASP A 298 -9.25 -41.76 -17.72
N THR A 299 -10.28 -41.92 -16.94
CA THR A 299 -10.67 -41.11 -15.81
C THR A 299 -9.89 -41.48 -14.56
N ALA A 300 -9.22 -40.47 -13.95
CA ALA A 300 -8.84 -40.54 -12.54
C ALA A 300 -8.85 -39.12 -11.96
N HIS A 301 -9.74 -38.88 -11.00
CA HIS A 301 -9.79 -37.66 -10.20
C HIS A 301 -8.50 -37.48 -9.39
N ALA A 302 -7.75 -36.42 -9.68
CA ALA A 302 -6.71 -35.92 -8.83
C ALA A 302 -6.94 -34.41 -8.61
N LEU A 303 -6.97 -34.02 -7.33
CA LEU A 303 -7.05 -32.64 -6.87
C LEU A 303 -5.87 -31.82 -7.43
N PRO A 304 -6.04 -30.54 -7.76
CA PRO A 304 -4.96 -29.72 -8.28
C PRO A 304 -3.92 -29.46 -7.18
N ARG A 305 -2.70 -29.90 -7.41
CA ARG A 305 -1.52 -29.44 -6.68
C ARG A 305 -1.24 -28.01 -7.12
N GLU A 306 -1.21 -27.08 -6.18
CA GLU A 306 -0.70 -25.74 -6.39
C GLU A 306 0.77 -25.84 -6.85
N SER A 307 1.03 -25.37 -8.07
CA SER A 307 2.35 -25.26 -8.62
C SER A 307 3.07 -24.07 -7.99
N HIS A 308 4.04 -24.34 -7.12
CA HIS A 308 5.08 -23.37 -6.81
C HIS A 308 5.83 -23.00 -8.09
N THR A 309 5.59 -21.79 -8.60
CA THR A 309 6.42 -21.21 -9.66
C THR A 309 7.84 -21.00 -9.11
N PRO A 310 8.87 -21.56 -9.75
CA PRO A 310 10.25 -21.24 -9.38
C PRO A 310 10.53 -19.76 -9.60
N TYR A 311 11.34 -19.17 -8.72
CA TYR A 311 11.86 -17.82 -8.82
C TYR A 311 12.58 -17.66 -10.17
N GLU A 312 12.00 -16.89 -11.11
CA GLU A 312 12.69 -16.48 -12.33
C GLU A 312 13.71 -15.39 -11.97
N PRO A 313 14.97 -15.51 -12.44
CA PRO A 313 15.95 -14.45 -12.30
C PRO A 313 15.50 -13.22 -13.07
N HIS A 314 15.22 -12.13 -12.34
CA HIS A 314 14.75 -10.88 -12.91
C HIS A 314 15.83 -10.22 -13.76
N ALA A 315 15.41 -9.57 -14.86
CA ALA A 315 16.24 -8.67 -15.65
C ALA A 315 16.90 -7.62 -14.75
N PRO A 316 18.12 -7.17 -15.07
CA PRO A 316 18.82 -6.15 -14.29
C PRO A 316 17.94 -4.91 -14.14
N TYR A 317 17.90 -4.36 -12.91
CA TYR A 317 17.18 -3.15 -12.57
C TYR A 317 17.72 -1.98 -13.40
N GLU A 318 16.98 -1.56 -14.43
CA GLU A 318 17.32 -0.35 -15.17
C GLU A 318 16.94 0.87 -14.32
N PRO A 319 17.86 1.85 -14.14
CA PRO A 319 17.55 3.06 -13.40
C PRO A 319 16.36 3.79 -14.05
N ALA A 320 15.33 4.05 -13.24
CA ALA A 320 14.11 4.71 -13.66
C ALA A 320 14.39 6.06 -14.34
N ARG A 321 13.74 6.31 -15.48
CA ARG A 321 13.51 7.67 -15.95
C ARG A 321 12.81 8.43 -14.81
N GLU A 322 13.34 9.60 -14.45
CA GLU A 322 12.67 10.51 -13.54
C GLU A 322 11.21 10.67 -13.98
N LEU A 323 10.29 10.24 -13.13
CA LEU A 323 8.88 10.55 -13.30
C LEU A 323 8.74 12.04 -12.99
N SER A 324 8.86 12.88 -14.02
CA SER A 324 8.69 14.31 -13.87
C SER A 324 7.29 14.59 -13.34
N GLY A 325 7.21 15.08 -12.10
CA GLY A 325 5.98 15.54 -11.49
C GLY A 325 5.50 14.83 -10.23
N ALA A 326 6.17 13.78 -9.73
CA ALA A 326 5.86 13.25 -8.41
C ALA A 326 6.29 14.21 -7.30
N ARG A 327 5.47 14.38 -6.25
CA ARG A 327 5.75 15.26 -5.12
C ARG A 327 5.42 14.56 -3.80
N ILE A 328 6.26 14.77 -2.79
CA ILE A 328 6.02 14.30 -1.43
C ILE A 328 5.73 15.51 -0.55
N LEU A 329 4.65 15.43 0.22
CA LEU A 329 4.22 16.43 1.19
C LEU A 329 4.02 15.75 2.54
N THR A 330 4.02 16.53 3.63
CA THR A 330 3.44 16.04 4.89
C THR A 330 1.92 16.07 4.82
N GLN A 331 1.24 15.18 5.56
CA GLN A 331 -0.22 15.20 5.67
C GLN A 331 -0.74 16.57 6.10
N ARG A 332 -0.06 17.23 7.03
CA ARG A 332 -0.38 18.60 7.43
C ARG A 332 -0.40 19.54 6.23
N ALA A 333 0.64 19.54 5.42
CA ALA A 333 0.72 20.40 4.24
C ALA A 333 -0.38 20.10 3.22
N ALA A 334 -0.62 18.81 2.95
CA ALA A 334 -1.67 18.35 2.03
C ALA A 334 -3.07 18.74 2.53
N LEU A 335 -3.36 18.52 3.81
CA LEU A 335 -4.65 18.87 4.42
C LEU A 335 -4.88 20.38 4.46
N HIS A 336 -3.84 21.18 4.75
CA HIS A 336 -3.93 22.63 4.67
C HIS A 336 -4.24 23.10 3.24
N ALA A 337 -3.60 22.53 2.24
CA ALA A 337 -3.90 22.82 0.83
C ALA A 337 -5.35 22.44 0.44
N LEU A 338 -5.97 21.53 1.20
CA LEU A 338 -7.37 21.09 1.06
C LEU A 338 -8.33 21.77 2.05
N ASP A 339 -7.94 22.93 2.64
CA ASP A 339 -8.72 23.74 3.58
C ASP A 339 -9.11 23.00 4.89
N ILE A 340 -8.28 22.10 5.37
CA ILE A 340 -8.38 21.47 6.69
C ILE A 340 -7.25 22.05 7.56
N THR A 341 -7.52 23.16 8.23
CA THR A 341 -6.47 23.95 8.90
C THR A 341 -6.50 23.93 10.41
N GLY A 342 -7.55 23.40 11.04
CA GLY A 342 -7.72 23.46 12.50
C GLY A 342 -7.89 24.89 13.06
N ALA A 343 -8.20 25.86 12.22
CA ALA A 343 -8.37 27.23 12.62
C ALA A 343 -9.55 27.35 13.59
N ARG A 344 -9.34 28.08 14.73
CA ARG A 344 -10.39 28.33 15.70
C ARG A 344 -11.48 29.20 15.08
N PRO A 345 -12.78 28.90 15.34
CA PRO A 345 -13.85 29.73 14.86
C PRO A 345 -13.81 31.14 15.51
N PRO A 346 -14.26 32.16 14.80
CA PRO A 346 -14.32 33.53 15.34
C PRO A 346 -15.16 33.58 16.61
N LEU A 347 -14.67 34.29 17.65
CA LEU A 347 -15.35 34.37 18.93
C LEU A 347 -16.75 35.00 18.81
N ALA A 348 -16.94 35.91 17.82
CA ALA A 348 -18.24 36.50 17.53
C ALA A 348 -19.34 35.48 17.24
N LEU A 349 -18.97 34.32 16.66
CA LEU A 349 -19.89 33.21 16.38
C LEU A 349 -20.47 32.63 17.70
N ALA A 350 -19.70 32.63 18.79
CA ALA A 350 -20.19 32.17 20.10
C ALA A 350 -21.37 32.98 20.62
N SER A 351 -21.42 34.27 20.26
CA SER A 351 -22.53 35.18 20.66
C SER A 351 -23.69 35.15 19.66
N THR A 352 -23.45 34.94 18.37
CA THR A 352 -24.48 34.98 17.32
C THR A 352 -25.13 33.61 17.06
N ASP A 353 -24.37 32.52 17.14
CA ASP A 353 -24.82 31.13 17.03
C ASP A 353 -23.92 30.21 17.88
N PRO A 354 -24.22 30.07 19.18
CA PRO A 354 -23.44 29.25 20.11
C PRO A 354 -23.33 27.78 19.66
N ALA A 355 -24.39 27.24 19.07
CA ALA A 355 -24.38 25.83 18.58
C ALA A 355 -23.45 25.64 17.39
N ALA A 356 -23.45 26.60 16.44
CA ALA A 356 -22.49 26.59 15.33
C ALA A 356 -21.06 26.78 15.82
N TYR A 357 -20.82 27.61 16.83
CA TYR A 357 -19.50 27.80 17.42
C TYR A 357 -18.96 26.52 18.04
N VAL A 358 -19.77 25.79 18.82
CA VAL A 358 -19.37 24.50 19.43
C VAL A 358 -19.05 23.46 18.37
N ARG A 359 -19.89 23.35 17.32
CA ARG A 359 -19.61 22.42 16.19
C ARG A 359 -18.31 22.79 15.46
N ALA A 360 -18.08 24.05 15.18
CA ALA A 360 -16.87 24.53 14.53
C ALA A 360 -15.62 24.33 15.40
N LEU A 361 -15.74 24.50 16.72
CA LEU A 361 -14.64 24.24 17.66
C LEU A 361 -14.29 22.74 17.73
N ALA A 362 -15.28 21.85 17.75
CA ALA A 362 -15.07 20.40 17.68
C ALA A 362 -14.35 20.02 16.37
N SER A 363 -14.82 20.54 15.24
CA SER A 363 -14.18 20.31 13.93
C SER A 363 -12.74 20.85 13.87
N ALA A 364 -12.45 21.98 14.53
CA ALA A 364 -11.09 22.50 14.64
C ALA A 364 -10.19 21.57 15.48
N GLY A 365 -10.74 20.96 16.54
CA GLY A 365 -10.02 19.95 17.34
C GLY A 365 -9.67 18.70 16.52
N GLU A 366 -10.64 18.18 15.75
CA GLU A 366 -10.42 17.04 14.84
C GLU A 366 -9.37 17.35 13.75
N ALA A 367 -9.44 18.55 13.17
CA ALA A 367 -8.44 18.98 12.18
C ALA A 367 -7.05 19.12 12.82
N ALA A 368 -6.97 19.60 14.07
CA ALA A 368 -5.71 19.68 14.80
C ALA A 368 -5.09 18.30 15.04
N GLU A 369 -5.89 17.27 15.34
CA GLU A 369 -5.41 15.89 15.47
C GLU A 369 -4.81 15.37 14.15
N LEU A 370 -5.52 15.55 13.03
CA LEU A 370 -5.07 15.13 11.70
C LEU A 370 -3.79 15.84 11.22
N THR A 371 -3.52 17.03 11.76
CA THR A 371 -2.39 17.88 11.34
C THR A 371 -1.31 18.01 12.43
N ALA A 372 -1.42 17.26 13.53
CA ALA A 372 -0.50 17.35 14.66
C ALA A 372 0.93 16.98 14.30
N PRO A 373 1.94 17.78 14.69
CA PRO A 373 3.34 17.36 14.66
C PRO A 373 3.57 16.18 15.61
N GLY A 374 4.46 15.27 15.24
CA GLY A 374 4.74 14.06 16.01
C GLY A 374 3.61 13.02 15.97
N GLY A 375 2.66 13.17 15.05
CA GLY A 375 1.50 12.30 14.89
C GLY A 375 1.05 12.20 13.44
N LEU A 376 -0.27 12.10 13.23
CA LEU A 376 -0.86 11.93 11.88
C LEU A 376 -0.41 13.00 10.88
N GLY A 377 -0.13 14.23 11.36
CA GLY A 377 0.30 15.34 10.50
C GLY A 377 1.65 15.14 9.82
N ASP A 378 2.46 14.20 10.28
CA ASP A 378 3.79 13.91 9.74
C ASP A 378 3.80 12.76 8.73
N PHE A 379 2.65 12.09 8.49
CA PHE A 379 2.54 11.10 7.43
C PHE A 379 2.94 11.70 6.09
N GLY A 380 3.63 10.92 5.27
CA GLY A 380 4.02 11.30 3.93
C GLY A 380 2.86 11.10 2.93
N TRP A 381 2.57 12.13 2.14
CA TRP A 381 1.68 12.05 0.99
C TRP A 381 2.52 12.07 -0.27
N LEU A 382 2.61 10.94 -0.97
CA LEU A 382 3.18 10.84 -2.31
C LEU A 382 2.09 11.11 -3.33
N LEU A 383 2.21 12.23 -4.06
CA LEU A 383 1.33 12.61 -5.16
C LEU A 383 2.01 12.29 -6.48
N GLN A 384 1.34 11.54 -7.34
CA GLN A 384 1.84 11.17 -8.66
C GLN A 384 0.81 11.47 -9.76
N PRO A 385 0.85 12.68 -10.35
CA PRO A 385 -0.03 13.06 -11.45
C PRO A 385 0.24 12.24 -12.71
N VAL A 386 -0.81 11.86 -13.43
CA VAL A 386 -0.74 11.09 -14.68
C VAL A 386 -1.56 11.81 -15.75
N GLY A 387 -0.89 12.49 -16.67
CA GLY A 387 -1.53 13.20 -17.78
C GLY A 387 -2.42 14.37 -17.39
N VAL A 388 -2.24 14.88 -16.16
CA VAL A 388 -2.87 16.09 -15.63
C VAL A 388 -1.83 16.91 -14.86
N PRO A 389 -2.00 18.23 -14.67
CA PRO A 389 -1.19 18.99 -13.72
C PRO A 389 -1.46 18.52 -12.29
N ASP A 390 -0.53 18.81 -11.36
CA ASP A 390 -0.72 18.51 -9.94
C ASP A 390 -1.92 19.31 -9.38
N PRO A 391 -2.97 18.64 -8.86
CA PRO A 391 -4.15 19.34 -8.34
C PRO A 391 -3.92 20.09 -7.03
N LEU A 392 -2.75 19.92 -6.39
CA LEU A 392 -2.36 20.63 -5.17
C LEU A 392 -1.21 21.63 -5.39
N ALA A 393 -0.82 21.88 -6.65
CA ALA A 393 0.19 22.89 -6.98
C ALA A 393 -0.32 24.32 -6.79
#